data_167d8031daebf5e772cb2e79ae23b28c
#
_entry.id   167d8031daebf5e772cb2e79ae23b28c
#
_cell.length_a   1.000
_cell.length_b   1.000
_cell.length_c   1.000
_cell.angle_alpha   90.00
_cell.angle_beta   90.00
_cell.angle_gamma   90.00
#
_symmetry.space_group_name_H-M   'P 1'
#
loop_
_entity.id
_entity.type
_entity.pdbx_description
1 polymer ?
#
loop_
_entity_poly.entity_id
_entity_poly.type
_entity_poly.pdbx_seq_one_letter_code
_entity_poly.pdbx_strand_id
1 'polypeptide(L)'
;GLTSYSTCSAVLADMALLNGPDTLFRKYWTGMYDRWTKDGCYDEISRRLGYRLQLVSATLPTKINAGSPLSVTLDVRNTGFGKVYNPRPIDLVFVGPGGSFTARLSDDARKHLPLGGQTIKHEWSATAPAGLQPGQSYALFLRLPDPSSKLSPDSRYAIRLANAGGIWNVQTARHDLGASVDVN
;
A
#
# COMPACT_ATOMS: atom_id res chain seq x y z
N GLY A 1 -24.53 5.75 25.33
CA GLY A 1 -24.82 4.64 24.46
C GLY A 1 -25.19 5.12 23.07
N LEU A 2 -24.91 4.32 22.07
CA LEU A 2 -25.22 4.56 20.65
C LEU A 2 -26.73 4.46 20.36
N THR A 3 -27.54 5.16 21.12
CA THR A 3 -28.99 5.17 20.93
C THR A 3 -29.47 6.13 19.84
N SER A 4 -28.58 6.90 19.25
CA SER A 4 -28.88 7.87 18.18
C SER A 4 -28.01 7.66 16.94
N TYR A 5 -28.00 6.45 16.39
CA TYR A 5 -27.60 6.28 15.03
C TYR A 5 -28.59 7.04 14.12
N SER A 6 -28.12 8.11 13.50
CA SER A 6 -29.03 8.98 12.75
C SER A 6 -29.16 8.56 11.27
N THR A 7 -28.04 8.37 10.57
CA THR A 7 -28.03 8.00 9.13
C THR A 7 -26.72 7.32 8.75
N CYS A 8 -26.72 6.58 7.61
CA CYS A 8 -25.50 6.02 7.04
C CYS A 8 -24.43 7.08 6.77
N SER A 9 -24.83 8.25 6.24
CA SER A 9 -23.89 9.33 5.93
C SER A 9 -23.21 9.87 7.18
N ALA A 10 -23.93 10.03 8.30
CA ALA A 10 -23.35 10.47 9.57
C ALA A 10 -22.34 9.46 10.11
N VAL A 11 -22.67 8.16 10.10
CA VAL A 11 -21.75 7.11 10.55
C VAL A 11 -20.50 7.04 9.70
N LEU A 12 -20.62 7.12 8.38
CA LEU A 12 -19.47 7.13 7.46
C LEU A 12 -18.58 8.36 7.68
N ALA A 13 -19.18 9.53 7.93
CA ALA A 13 -18.44 10.75 8.26
C ALA A 13 -17.72 10.64 9.60
N ASP A 14 -18.37 10.14 10.65
CA ASP A 14 -17.75 9.94 11.96
C ASP A 14 -16.59 8.95 11.91
N MET A 15 -16.75 7.84 11.19
CA MET A 15 -15.67 6.87 11.00
C MET A 15 -14.48 7.47 10.23
N ALA A 16 -14.73 8.33 9.26
CA ALA A 16 -13.68 9.03 8.53
C ALA A 16 -12.94 10.02 9.41
N LEU A 17 -13.65 10.75 10.29
CA LEU A 17 -13.04 11.71 11.24
C LEU A 17 -12.16 11.04 12.27
N LEU A 18 -12.50 9.83 12.73
CA LEU A 18 -11.73 9.10 13.74
C LEU A 18 -10.35 8.64 13.24
N ASN A 19 -10.14 8.57 11.93
CA ASN A 19 -8.88 8.11 11.29
C ASN A 19 -8.31 6.81 11.89
N GLY A 20 -9.17 5.93 12.40
CA GLY A 20 -8.72 4.81 13.17
C GLY A 20 -9.53 3.52 13.18
N PRO A 21 -10.81 3.46 12.72
CA PRO A 21 -11.52 2.20 12.80
C PRO A 21 -10.93 1.15 11.86
N ASP A 22 -10.16 0.22 12.44
CA ASP A 22 -9.58 -0.91 11.68
C ASP A 22 -10.45 -2.15 11.79
N THR A 23 -11.13 -2.29 12.95
CA THR A 23 -11.97 -3.44 13.25
C THR A 23 -13.21 -3.02 14.01
N LEU A 24 -14.28 -3.77 13.84
CA LEU A 24 -15.51 -3.64 14.62
C LEU A 24 -15.87 -4.98 15.24
N PHE A 25 -16.21 -4.97 16.53
CA PHE A 25 -16.61 -6.18 17.24
C PHE A 25 -18.04 -6.56 16.90
N ARG A 26 -18.21 -7.44 15.92
CA ARG A 26 -19.50 -7.80 15.31
C ARG A 26 -20.54 -8.35 16.31
N LYS A 27 -20.11 -9.00 17.39
CA LYS A 27 -21.04 -9.63 18.35
C LYS A 27 -21.44 -8.72 19.53
N TYR A 28 -20.95 -7.48 19.56
CA TYR A 28 -21.26 -6.58 20.68
C TYR A 28 -22.71 -6.13 20.69
N TRP A 29 -23.23 -5.67 19.55
CA TRP A 29 -24.64 -5.30 19.38
C TRP A 29 -25.07 -5.48 17.91
N THR A 30 -25.77 -6.57 17.66
CA THR A 30 -26.17 -6.96 16.29
C THR A 30 -27.14 -5.97 15.65
N GLY A 31 -28.01 -5.34 16.45
CA GLY A 31 -29.00 -4.38 15.94
C GLY A 31 -28.42 -3.19 15.17
N MET A 32 -27.16 -2.82 15.46
CA MET A 32 -26.44 -1.80 14.69
C MET A 32 -26.12 -2.29 13.27
N TYR A 33 -25.63 -3.52 13.14
CA TYR A 33 -25.29 -4.11 11.84
C TYR A 33 -26.55 -4.39 11.00
N ASP A 34 -27.62 -4.85 11.64
CA ASP A 34 -28.92 -5.05 10.98
C ASP A 34 -29.43 -3.72 10.41
N ARG A 35 -29.27 -2.64 11.17
CA ARG A 35 -29.63 -1.29 10.74
C ARG A 35 -28.77 -0.85 9.55
N TRP A 36 -27.44 -0.99 9.61
CA TRP A 36 -26.55 -0.64 8.50
C TRP A 36 -26.84 -1.45 7.24
N THR A 37 -27.18 -2.73 7.40
CA THR A 37 -27.59 -3.60 6.28
C THR A 37 -28.87 -3.09 5.68
N LYS A 38 -29.88 -2.80 6.50
CA LYS A 38 -31.19 -2.26 6.04
C LYS A 38 -31.03 -0.92 5.33
N ASP A 39 -30.17 -0.05 5.86
CA ASP A 39 -29.97 1.30 5.33
C ASP A 39 -28.93 1.33 4.18
N GLY A 40 -28.28 0.19 3.86
CA GLY A 40 -27.43 0.00 2.67
C GLY A 40 -25.97 0.40 2.84
N CYS A 41 -25.48 0.76 4.06
CA CYS A 41 -24.08 1.17 4.27
C CYS A 41 -23.16 0.10 4.88
N TYR A 42 -23.68 -1.08 5.23
CA TYR A 42 -22.88 -2.14 5.84
C TYR A 42 -21.69 -2.55 4.98
N ASP A 43 -21.88 -2.74 3.67
CA ASP A 43 -20.82 -3.17 2.76
C ASP A 43 -19.76 -2.10 2.57
N GLU A 44 -20.16 -0.83 2.50
CA GLU A 44 -19.19 0.27 2.42
C GLU A 44 -18.37 0.39 3.70
N ILE A 45 -19.01 0.35 4.87
CA ILE A 45 -18.32 0.37 6.16
C ILE A 45 -17.35 -0.80 6.25
N SER A 46 -17.80 -2.03 5.98
CA SER A 46 -16.98 -3.24 6.02
C SER A 46 -15.77 -3.17 5.11
N ARG A 47 -15.95 -2.65 3.88
CA ARG A 47 -14.87 -2.51 2.89
C ARG A 47 -13.85 -1.45 3.27
N ARG A 48 -14.24 -0.42 4.03
CA ARG A 48 -13.38 0.70 4.41
C ARG A 48 -12.76 0.56 5.80
N LEU A 49 -13.08 -0.48 6.56
CA LEU A 49 -12.38 -0.76 7.80
C LEU A 49 -10.88 -0.99 7.54
N GLY A 50 -10.05 -0.44 8.41
CA GLY A 50 -8.61 -0.44 8.25
C GLY A 50 -8.12 0.50 7.13
N TYR A 51 -6.89 0.28 6.67
CA TYR A 51 -6.34 0.99 5.53
C TYR A 51 -6.68 0.29 4.21
N ARG A 52 -6.85 1.08 3.15
CA ARG A 52 -7.07 0.60 1.78
C ARG A 52 -6.24 1.45 0.82
N LEU A 53 -4.95 1.12 0.75
CA LEU A 53 -3.98 1.87 -0.04
C LEU A 53 -4.10 1.55 -1.53
N GLN A 54 -4.04 2.58 -2.35
CA GLN A 54 -4.00 2.51 -3.82
C GLN A 54 -2.83 3.33 -4.33
N LEU A 55 -2.04 2.78 -5.24
CA LEU A 55 -1.06 3.53 -6.01
C LEU A 55 -1.81 4.32 -7.09
N VAL A 56 -1.73 5.64 -7.02
CA VAL A 56 -2.35 6.54 -8.00
C VAL A 56 -1.40 6.75 -9.18
N SER A 57 -0.13 7.02 -8.88
CA SER A 57 0.93 7.18 -9.87
C SER A 57 2.30 6.83 -9.29
N ALA A 58 3.25 6.52 -10.18
CA ALA A 58 4.66 6.36 -9.86
C ALA A 58 5.49 7.14 -10.89
N THR A 59 6.42 7.98 -10.41
CA THR A 59 7.45 8.59 -11.25
C THR A 59 8.75 7.86 -10.98
N LEU A 60 9.28 7.22 -12.01
CA LEU A 60 10.41 6.30 -11.96
C LEU A 60 11.50 6.77 -12.93
N PRO A 61 12.79 6.53 -12.63
CA PRO A 61 13.85 6.79 -13.60
C PRO A 61 13.72 5.84 -14.79
N THR A 62 14.01 6.32 -15.98
CA THR A 62 14.09 5.50 -17.19
C THR A 62 15.50 4.97 -17.47
N LYS A 63 16.52 5.62 -16.88
CA LYS A 63 17.94 5.24 -16.96
C LYS A 63 18.62 5.42 -15.62
N ILE A 64 19.50 4.51 -15.25
CA ILE A 64 20.31 4.55 -14.03
C ILE A 64 21.68 3.96 -14.27
N ASN A 65 22.63 4.22 -13.33
CA ASN A 65 23.87 3.47 -13.23
C ASN A 65 23.77 2.53 -12.01
N ALA A 66 24.33 1.33 -12.12
CA ALA A 66 24.42 0.42 -10.98
C ALA A 66 25.18 1.10 -9.81
N GLY A 67 24.67 0.97 -8.58
CA GLY A 67 25.25 1.58 -7.40
C GLY A 67 25.08 3.09 -7.25
N SER A 68 24.40 3.78 -8.19
CA SER A 68 24.22 5.23 -8.13
C SER A 68 22.94 5.62 -7.34
N PRO A 69 22.84 6.89 -6.89
CA PRO A 69 21.57 7.40 -6.34
C PRO A 69 20.43 7.31 -7.35
N LEU A 70 19.25 6.96 -6.86
CA LEU A 70 18.01 6.99 -7.62
C LEU A 70 16.90 7.68 -6.81
N SER A 71 15.95 8.29 -7.51
CA SER A 71 14.77 8.91 -6.91
C SER A 71 13.51 8.25 -7.45
N VAL A 72 12.54 8.01 -6.57
CA VAL A 72 11.24 7.43 -6.87
C VAL A 72 10.16 8.25 -6.21
N THR A 73 9.20 8.75 -6.97
CA THR A 73 8.04 9.42 -6.41
C THR A 73 6.82 8.53 -6.55
N LEU A 74 6.13 8.27 -5.44
CA LEU A 74 4.86 7.55 -5.42
C LEU A 74 3.75 8.48 -4.94
N ASP A 75 2.61 8.43 -5.62
CA ASP A 75 1.37 9.06 -5.21
C ASP A 75 0.43 7.96 -4.73
N VAL A 76 0.16 7.94 -3.42
CA VAL A 76 -0.63 6.89 -2.77
C VAL A 76 -1.87 7.49 -2.13
N ARG A 77 -3.02 6.89 -2.39
CA ARG A 77 -4.31 7.23 -1.77
C ARG A 77 -4.74 6.13 -0.81
N ASN A 78 -5.29 6.53 0.34
CA ASN A 78 -5.94 5.63 1.27
C ASN A 78 -7.45 5.85 1.24
N THR A 79 -8.20 4.89 0.73
CA THR A 79 -9.68 4.93 0.68
C THR A 79 -10.34 4.24 1.86
N GLY A 80 -9.54 3.68 2.79
CA GLY A 80 -10.02 3.15 4.08
C GLY A 80 -10.22 4.22 5.13
N PHE A 81 -10.67 3.83 6.33
CA PHE A 81 -10.80 4.71 7.49
C PHE A 81 -9.54 4.73 8.35
N GLY A 82 -8.80 3.63 8.38
CA GLY A 82 -7.63 3.45 9.23
C GLY A 82 -6.31 3.85 8.58
N LYS A 83 -5.22 3.56 9.25
CA LYS A 83 -3.85 3.82 8.82
C LYS A 83 -2.97 2.59 9.00
N VAL A 84 -1.77 2.62 8.44
CA VAL A 84 -0.77 1.59 8.71
C VAL A 84 -0.15 1.85 10.09
N TYR A 85 -0.30 0.92 11.04
CA TYR A 85 0.19 1.04 12.42
C TYR A 85 1.57 0.44 12.61
N ASN A 86 1.80 -0.73 12.03
CA ASN A 86 3.08 -1.42 12.18
C ASN A 86 4.13 -0.88 11.21
N PRO A 87 5.43 -0.89 11.60
CA PRO A 87 6.52 -0.54 10.68
C PRO A 87 6.35 -1.28 9.35
N ARG A 88 6.57 -0.57 8.26
CA ARG A 88 6.38 -1.15 6.94
C ARG A 88 7.48 -0.68 6.00
N PRO A 89 8.37 -1.58 5.57
CA PRO A 89 9.34 -1.30 4.54
C PRO A 89 8.66 -1.05 3.18
N ILE A 90 9.32 -0.25 2.34
CA ILE A 90 8.99 -0.12 0.92
C ILE A 90 10.23 -0.44 0.12
N ASP A 91 10.10 -1.38 -0.80
CA ASP A 91 11.14 -1.84 -1.70
C ASP A 91 10.75 -1.54 -3.15
N LEU A 92 11.69 -0.98 -3.93
CA LEU A 92 11.67 -1.03 -5.39
C LEU A 92 12.45 -2.28 -5.84
N VAL A 93 11.81 -3.13 -6.62
CA VAL A 93 12.38 -4.40 -7.06
C VAL A 93 12.60 -4.37 -8.56
N PHE A 94 13.82 -4.72 -8.96
CA PHE A 94 14.30 -4.80 -10.34
C PHE A 94 14.31 -6.26 -10.75
N VAL A 95 13.66 -6.62 -11.84
CA VAL A 95 13.60 -8.00 -12.34
C VAL A 95 14.07 -8.03 -13.79
N GLY A 96 15.10 -8.81 -14.04
CA GLY A 96 15.69 -8.92 -15.37
C GLY A 96 16.88 -9.89 -15.40
N PRO A 97 17.84 -9.68 -16.29
CA PRO A 97 19.03 -10.51 -16.38
C PRO A 97 19.77 -10.59 -15.03
N GLY A 98 20.19 -11.78 -14.66
CA GLY A 98 20.84 -12.04 -13.39
C GLY A 98 19.89 -12.19 -12.20
N GLY A 99 18.56 -12.05 -12.40
CA GLY A 99 17.57 -12.32 -11.37
C GLY A 99 16.82 -11.10 -10.86
N SER A 100 16.69 -11.01 -9.54
CA SER A 100 15.89 -9.99 -8.85
C SER A 100 16.76 -9.22 -7.86
N PHE A 101 16.77 -7.90 -7.98
CA PHE A 101 17.54 -6.98 -7.14
C PHE A 101 16.59 -6.02 -6.42
N THR A 102 16.98 -5.54 -5.25
CA THR A 102 16.10 -4.69 -4.43
C THR A 102 16.82 -3.43 -4.00
N ALA A 103 16.19 -2.28 -4.22
CA ALA A 103 16.53 -1.01 -3.57
C ALA A 103 15.52 -0.74 -2.45
N ARG A 104 15.98 -0.59 -1.22
CA ARG A 104 15.16 -0.20 -0.08
C ARG A 104 14.88 1.30 -0.16
N LEU A 105 13.61 1.68 -0.37
CA LEU A 105 13.17 3.08 -0.38
C LEU A 105 12.96 3.60 1.05
N SER A 106 12.44 2.74 1.94
CA SER A 106 12.22 3.08 3.34
C SER A 106 12.18 1.82 4.20
N ASP A 107 12.74 1.89 5.41
CA ASP A 107 12.60 0.83 6.42
C ASP A 107 11.26 0.93 7.16
N ASP A 108 10.74 2.14 7.26
CA ASP A 108 9.43 2.39 7.87
C ASP A 108 8.71 3.55 7.18
N ALA A 109 7.83 3.21 6.26
CA ALA A 109 7.09 4.18 5.47
C ALA A 109 5.83 4.72 6.14
N ARG A 110 5.49 4.33 7.38
CA ARG A 110 4.23 4.74 8.04
C ARG A 110 3.99 6.25 8.02
N LYS A 111 5.06 7.04 8.18
CA LYS A 111 5.00 8.51 8.18
C LYS A 111 4.71 9.12 6.80
N HIS A 112 4.91 8.33 5.75
CA HIS A 112 4.79 8.73 4.36
C HIS A 112 3.64 8.03 3.64
N LEU A 113 2.85 7.22 4.37
CA LEU A 113 1.63 6.63 3.86
C LEU A 113 0.41 7.44 4.32
N PRO A 114 -0.62 7.60 3.47
CA PRO A 114 -1.76 8.44 3.77
C PRO A 114 -2.61 7.89 4.92
N LEU A 115 -3.12 8.78 5.76
CA LEU A 115 -4.21 8.49 6.68
C LEU A 115 -5.51 8.20 5.90
N GLY A 116 -6.53 7.69 6.58
CA GLY A 116 -7.84 7.44 5.98
C GLY A 116 -8.39 8.65 5.23
N GLY A 117 -8.84 8.43 4.01
CA GLY A 117 -9.38 9.47 3.14
C GLY A 117 -8.37 10.39 2.47
N GLN A 118 -7.07 10.24 2.74
CA GLN A 118 -6.03 11.13 2.21
C GLN A 118 -5.31 10.55 0.98
N THR A 119 -4.67 11.44 0.24
CA THR A 119 -3.69 11.14 -0.81
C THR A 119 -2.39 11.85 -0.45
N ILE A 120 -1.27 11.13 -0.51
CA ILE A 120 0.07 11.68 -0.28
C ILE A 120 0.95 11.34 -1.47
N LYS A 121 1.64 12.38 -1.97
CA LYS A 121 2.74 12.25 -2.92
C LYS A 121 4.05 12.39 -2.17
N HIS A 122 4.91 11.38 -2.24
CA HIS A 122 6.20 11.38 -1.54
C HIS A 122 7.31 10.89 -2.45
N GLU A 123 8.46 11.57 -2.36
CA GLU A 123 9.69 11.21 -3.07
C GLU A 123 10.65 10.50 -2.12
N TRP A 124 11.10 9.32 -2.53
CA TRP A 124 12.13 8.55 -1.84
C TRP A 124 13.43 8.57 -2.62
N SER A 125 14.54 8.77 -1.90
CA SER A 125 15.88 8.59 -2.43
C SER A 125 16.44 7.25 -1.95
N ALA A 126 17.07 6.51 -2.85
CA ALA A 126 17.70 5.23 -2.56
C ALA A 126 18.97 5.07 -3.41
N THR A 127 19.66 3.95 -3.24
CA THR A 127 20.78 3.56 -4.09
C THR A 127 20.34 2.41 -5.00
N ALA A 128 20.60 2.54 -6.28
CA ALA A 128 20.39 1.47 -7.25
C ALA A 128 21.23 0.24 -6.88
N PRO A 129 20.72 -0.98 -7.01
CA PRO A 129 21.49 -2.16 -6.69
C PRO A 129 22.78 -2.25 -7.52
N ALA A 130 23.92 -2.52 -6.86
CA ALA A 130 25.21 -2.62 -7.53
C ALA A 130 25.34 -3.84 -8.47
N GLY A 131 24.49 -4.85 -8.29
CA GLY A 131 24.48 -6.07 -9.12
C GLY A 131 23.72 -5.94 -10.45
N LEU A 132 23.16 -4.77 -10.76
CA LEU A 132 22.54 -4.52 -12.06
C LEU A 132 23.59 -4.49 -13.16
N GLN A 133 23.30 -5.12 -14.30
CA GLN A 133 24.25 -5.28 -15.40
C GLN A 133 24.12 -4.12 -16.40
N PRO A 134 25.22 -3.43 -16.76
CA PRO A 134 25.21 -2.39 -17.78
C PRO A 134 24.69 -2.90 -19.13
N GLY A 135 23.97 -2.05 -19.86
CA GLY A 135 23.36 -2.37 -21.15
C GLY A 135 22.12 -3.25 -21.07
N GLN A 136 21.62 -3.55 -19.87
CA GLN A 136 20.41 -4.37 -19.66
C GLN A 136 19.24 -3.53 -19.18
N SER A 137 18.02 -4.04 -19.44
CA SER A 137 16.77 -3.44 -18.99
C SER A 137 16.11 -4.29 -17.90
N TYR A 138 15.54 -3.66 -16.89
CA TYR A 138 14.90 -4.31 -15.76
C TYR A 138 13.47 -3.82 -15.57
N ALA A 139 12.51 -4.74 -15.48
CA ALA A 139 11.14 -4.43 -15.10
C ALA A 139 11.09 -4.02 -13.62
N LEU A 140 10.25 -3.02 -13.30
CA LEU A 140 10.15 -2.42 -11.97
C LEU A 140 8.88 -2.86 -11.25
N PHE A 141 9.06 -3.25 -10.00
CA PHE A 141 7.97 -3.67 -9.10
C PHE A 141 8.06 -2.95 -7.77
N LEU A 142 6.92 -2.71 -7.15
CA LEU A 142 6.80 -2.20 -5.78
C LEU A 142 6.49 -3.36 -4.82
N ARG A 143 7.13 -3.36 -3.67
CA ARG A 143 6.88 -4.34 -2.61
C ARG A 143 6.79 -3.64 -1.25
N LEU A 144 5.79 -4.02 -0.45
CA LEU A 144 5.59 -3.55 0.93
C LEU A 144 5.57 -4.78 1.86
N PRO A 145 6.75 -5.38 2.15
CA PRO A 145 6.83 -6.62 2.91
C PRO A 145 6.61 -6.40 4.41
N ASP A 146 6.49 -7.48 5.16
CA ASP A 146 6.62 -7.43 6.61
C ASP A 146 8.08 -7.11 7.00
N PRO A 147 8.34 -6.35 8.08
CA PRO A 147 9.70 -6.02 8.52
C PRO A 147 10.45 -7.23 9.09
N SER A 148 9.74 -8.26 9.57
CA SER A 148 10.34 -9.51 10.08
C SER A 148 10.92 -10.33 8.94
N SER A 149 12.19 -10.72 9.04
CA SER A 149 12.86 -11.58 8.06
C SER A 149 12.16 -12.94 7.88
N LYS A 150 11.47 -13.42 8.91
CA LYS A 150 10.70 -14.69 8.86
C LYS A 150 9.40 -14.54 8.07
N LEU A 151 8.75 -13.37 8.13
CA LEU A 151 7.46 -13.12 7.51
C LEU A 151 7.59 -12.42 6.15
N SER A 152 8.67 -11.67 5.94
CA SER A 152 8.93 -10.94 4.71
C SER A 152 8.80 -11.78 3.43
N PRO A 153 9.22 -13.06 3.37
CA PRO A 153 9.07 -13.87 2.16
C PRO A 153 7.61 -14.27 1.86
N ASP A 154 6.75 -14.26 2.87
CA ASP A 154 5.37 -14.73 2.75
C ASP A 154 4.43 -13.60 2.32
N SER A 155 3.82 -13.76 1.15
CA SER A 155 2.93 -12.76 0.55
C SER A 155 1.70 -12.43 1.39
N ARG A 156 1.29 -13.32 2.30
CA ARG A 156 0.16 -13.09 3.21
C ARG A 156 0.40 -11.95 4.20
N TYR A 157 1.68 -11.65 4.49
CA TYR A 157 2.09 -10.58 5.41
C TYR A 157 2.52 -9.30 4.68
N ALA A 158 2.58 -9.32 3.36
CA ALA A 158 2.83 -8.10 2.59
C ALA A 158 1.56 -7.26 2.44
N ILE A 159 1.71 -5.94 2.36
CA ILE A 159 0.58 -5.07 1.99
C ILE A 159 0.30 -5.26 0.50
N ARG A 160 -0.93 -5.69 0.21
CA ARG A 160 -1.51 -5.68 -1.13
C ARG A 160 -2.22 -4.35 -1.35
N LEU A 161 -1.81 -3.61 -2.37
CA LEU A 161 -2.51 -2.40 -2.79
C LEU A 161 -3.86 -2.75 -3.40
N ALA A 162 -4.86 -1.90 -3.16
CA ALA A 162 -6.24 -2.10 -3.60
C ALA A 162 -6.49 -1.59 -5.03
N ASN A 163 -5.47 -1.65 -5.89
CA ASN A 163 -5.59 -1.31 -7.29
C ASN A 163 -6.39 -2.38 -8.04
N ALA A 164 -7.27 -1.96 -8.94
CA ALA A 164 -7.84 -2.83 -9.96
C ALA A 164 -6.79 -3.12 -11.05
N GLY A 165 -7.04 -4.13 -11.90
CA GLY A 165 -6.21 -4.37 -13.09
C GLY A 165 -5.05 -5.35 -12.90
N GLY A 166 -5.01 -6.12 -11.78
CA GLY A 166 -4.12 -7.28 -11.68
C GLY A 166 -2.63 -6.98 -11.48
N ILE A 167 -2.28 -5.79 -10.97
CA ILE A 167 -0.88 -5.43 -10.71
C ILE A 167 -0.22 -6.28 -9.61
N TRP A 168 -1.01 -6.95 -8.77
CA TRP A 168 -0.54 -7.79 -7.67
C TRP A 168 -0.17 -9.19 -8.13
N ASN A 169 1.03 -9.63 -7.80
CA ASN A 169 1.47 -11.01 -7.95
C ASN A 169 1.63 -11.66 -6.56
N VAL A 170 0.78 -12.65 -6.27
CA VAL A 170 0.74 -13.32 -4.97
C VAL A 170 1.98 -14.21 -4.72
N GLN A 171 2.60 -14.78 -5.75
CA GLN A 171 3.76 -15.65 -5.60
C GLN A 171 5.02 -14.87 -5.19
N THR A 172 5.13 -13.63 -5.64
CA THR A 172 6.30 -12.78 -5.40
C THR A 172 6.05 -11.66 -4.40
N ALA A 173 4.80 -11.47 -3.95
CA ALA A 173 4.37 -10.34 -3.11
C ALA A 173 4.75 -8.97 -3.70
N ARG A 174 4.60 -8.80 -5.02
CA ARG A 174 5.01 -7.61 -5.76
C ARG A 174 3.84 -7.01 -6.53
N HIS A 175 3.93 -5.70 -6.73
CA HIS A 175 3.02 -4.95 -7.59
C HIS A 175 3.79 -4.53 -8.83
N ASP A 176 3.31 -4.94 -9.99
CA ASP A 176 3.87 -4.53 -11.28
C ASP A 176 3.59 -3.03 -11.50
N LEU A 177 4.65 -2.25 -11.73
CA LEU A 177 4.55 -0.82 -12.00
C LEU A 177 4.34 -0.51 -13.50
N GLY A 178 4.34 -1.54 -14.36
CA GLY A 178 4.20 -1.39 -15.80
C GLY A 178 5.32 -0.57 -16.43
N ALA A 179 6.50 -0.53 -15.81
CA ALA A 179 7.64 0.28 -16.20
C ALA A 179 8.93 -0.55 -16.20
N SER A 180 9.91 -0.10 -16.96
CA SER A 180 11.26 -0.63 -16.97
C SER A 180 12.30 0.49 -16.88
N VAL A 181 13.51 0.13 -16.50
CA VAL A 181 14.66 1.01 -16.41
C VAL A 181 15.86 0.39 -17.11
N ASP A 182 16.57 1.20 -17.89
CA ASP A 182 17.81 0.80 -18.56
C ASP A 182 19.01 1.12 -17.65
N VAL A 183 19.99 0.23 -17.64
CA VAL A 183 21.25 0.42 -16.89
C VAL A 183 22.35 0.83 -17.87
N ASN A 184 22.96 2.00 -17.61
CA ASN A 184 24.08 2.51 -18.41
C ASN A 184 25.38 1.76 -18.12
#